data_4d917f5d3eb452c7215b668eee2380e1
#
_entry.id   4d917f5d3eb452c7215b668eee2380e1
#
_cell.length_a   1.000
_cell.length_b   1.000
_cell.length_c   1.000
_cell.angle_alpha   90.00
_cell.angle_beta   90.00
_cell.angle_gamma   90.00
#
_symmetry.space_group_name_H-M   'P 1'
#
loop_
_entity.id
_entity.type
_entity.pdbx_description
1 polymer ?
#
loop_
_entity_poly.entity_id
_entity_poly.type
_entity_poly.pdbx_seq_one_letter_code
_entity_poly.pdbx_strand_id
1 'polypeptide(L)'
;MKAVVFEGESRMRVADESKPEAMGPRDAMLRVTTSAICGSDLHMYEGRTALPAGQMVGHEIMGVIERVGDAVASIRPGDRVVLPFNISCGYCYNCHRGYTNMCLTMNDESPHAAYGYAGMGPYRGGQAEYVLVPNADFNCLKLPGQPFDQWEDDFILLADVFPTGYFGAELAHVGPGRSVAIFGAGPVGLMAALSSRIKGASEVYVVDFIPERLEKVKELGATPIDARNGDPVEQILTLRAKMPGLQGRLRPGEKDKLKGVDCVIDAVGYQARDDKDYAHEKSTQVLDNMVRIVNPAGHIGIVGVYIAPDPGAPTDQAKQGVFALPMAELFDKAASVGMGQCPVKRYNEYLRDLIITGHARPGRIVSHHIRIDQAPEAYKKFDQRTDGYTKVLIQFPEARAA
;
A
#
# COMPACT_ATOMS: atom_id res chain seq x y z
N MET A 1 28.14 2.58 -0.11
CA MET A 1 26.84 3.29 0.09
C MET A 1 26.16 2.78 1.33
N LYS A 2 25.45 3.65 2.06
CA LYS A 2 24.64 3.22 3.20
C LYS A 2 23.33 2.61 2.75
N ALA A 3 22.88 1.56 3.45
CA ALA A 3 21.62 0.87 3.19
C ALA A 3 21.04 0.30 4.48
N VAL A 4 19.70 0.17 4.54
CA VAL A 4 19.01 -0.56 5.59
C VAL A 4 18.99 -2.04 5.22
N VAL A 5 19.47 -2.88 6.14
CA VAL A 5 19.64 -4.31 5.95
C VAL A 5 18.91 -5.07 7.05
N PHE A 6 18.21 -6.12 6.65
CA PHE A 6 17.58 -7.07 7.56
C PHE A 6 18.63 -7.99 8.19
N GLU A 7 18.63 -8.13 9.50
CA GLU A 7 19.55 -8.99 10.25
C GLU A 7 18.89 -10.24 10.87
N GLY A 8 17.58 -10.29 10.81
CA GLY A 8 16.76 -11.32 11.44
C GLY A 8 15.53 -10.71 12.08
N GLU A 9 14.68 -11.55 12.65
CA GLU A 9 13.44 -11.16 13.29
C GLU A 9 13.61 -9.97 14.24
N SER A 10 12.82 -8.93 14.02
CA SER A 10 12.81 -7.67 14.77
C SER A 10 14.14 -6.91 14.79
N ARG A 11 15.01 -7.11 13.79
CA ARG A 11 16.33 -6.46 13.71
C ARG A 11 16.64 -5.93 12.33
N MET A 12 16.77 -4.61 12.26
CA MET A 12 17.33 -3.88 11.13
C MET A 12 18.63 -3.21 11.54
N ARG A 13 19.58 -3.06 10.60
CA ARG A 13 20.75 -2.20 10.78
C ARG A 13 21.03 -1.36 9.55
N VAL A 14 21.78 -0.30 9.74
CA VAL A 14 22.40 0.43 8.62
C VAL A 14 23.78 -0.15 8.36
N ALA A 15 24.03 -0.52 7.12
CA ALA A 15 25.29 -1.12 6.69
C ALA A 15 25.95 -0.31 5.56
N ASP A 16 27.25 -0.45 5.45
CA ASP A 16 28.00 -0.02 4.26
C ASP A 16 28.00 -1.15 3.23
N GLU A 17 27.26 -0.92 2.14
CA GLU A 17 27.07 -1.86 1.05
C GLU A 17 27.76 -1.39 -0.23
N SER A 18 28.07 -2.32 -1.13
CA SER A 18 28.60 -1.96 -2.46
C SER A 18 27.55 -1.20 -3.27
N LYS A 19 27.94 -0.09 -3.90
CA LYS A 19 27.11 0.57 -4.90
C LYS A 19 26.91 -0.38 -6.09
N PRO A 20 25.71 -0.45 -6.71
CA PRO A 20 25.52 -1.26 -7.90
C PRO A 20 26.45 -0.78 -9.03
N GLU A 21 27.24 -1.67 -9.61
CA GLU A 21 28.21 -1.35 -10.67
C GLU A 21 27.72 -1.77 -12.05
N ALA A 22 27.18 -2.99 -12.14
CA ALA A 22 26.68 -3.56 -13.38
C ALA A 22 25.35 -2.90 -13.77
N MET A 23 25.32 -2.33 -14.97
CA MET A 23 24.13 -1.69 -15.52
C MET A 23 23.94 -2.17 -16.96
N GLY A 24 22.75 -2.73 -17.24
CA GLY A 24 22.37 -3.13 -18.59
C GLY A 24 22.08 -1.93 -19.48
N PRO A 25 22.00 -2.13 -20.81
CA PRO A 25 21.77 -1.03 -21.75
C PRO A 25 20.44 -0.31 -21.57
N ARG A 26 19.45 -0.95 -20.95
CA ARG A 26 18.11 -0.37 -20.68
C ARG A 26 17.92 0.09 -19.23
N ASP A 27 18.95 0.00 -18.41
CA ASP A 27 18.87 0.28 -16.98
C ASP A 27 19.30 1.72 -16.67
N ALA A 28 18.96 2.17 -15.47
CA ALA A 28 19.47 3.43 -14.94
C ALA A 28 19.99 3.26 -13.52
N MET A 29 20.94 4.11 -13.13
CA MET A 29 21.37 4.27 -11.75
C MET A 29 20.60 5.44 -11.14
N LEU A 30 19.84 5.16 -10.10
CA LEU A 30 19.13 6.17 -9.33
C LEU A 30 19.92 6.50 -8.05
N ARG A 31 20.15 7.78 -7.82
CA ARG A 31 20.55 8.31 -6.53
C ARG A 31 19.28 8.64 -5.75
N VAL A 32 19.04 7.93 -4.66
CA VAL A 32 17.83 8.05 -3.85
C VAL A 32 17.85 9.38 -3.09
N THR A 33 16.74 10.10 -3.12
CA THR A 33 16.51 11.30 -2.31
C THR A 33 15.61 11.00 -1.14
N THR A 34 14.58 10.19 -1.37
CA THR A 34 13.61 9.77 -0.36
C THR A 34 13.17 8.33 -0.61
N SER A 35 13.15 7.55 0.46
CA SER A 35 12.52 6.24 0.52
C SER A 35 11.50 6.21 1.65
N ALA A 36 10.67 5.18 1.74
CA ALA A 36 9.70 5.10 2.83
C ALA A 36 9.65 3.71 3.46
N ILE A 37 9.16 3.63 4.70
CA ILE A 37 8.83 2.36 5.37
C ILE A 37 7.36 2.06 5.12
N CYS A 38 7.08 0.86 4.59
CA CYS A 38 5.75 0.34 4.33
C CYS A 38 5.29 -0.63 5.42
N GLY A 39 3.98 -0.76 5.60
CA GLY A 39 3.41 -1.80 6.48
C GLY A 39 3.80 -3.22 6.05
N SER A 40 3.98 -3.46 4.75
CA SER A 40 4.40 -4.76 4.25
C SER A 40 5.88 -5.09 4.54
N ASP A 41 6.74 -4.10 4.80
CA ASP A 41 8.11 -4.33 5.29
C ASP A 41 8.11 -4.97 6.68
N LEU A 42 7.05 -4.71 7.49
CA LEU A 42 6.92 -5.29 8.83
C LEU A 42 6.72 -6.80 8.79
N HIS A 43 6.10 -7.36 7.76
CA HIS A 43 5.97 -8.81 7.62
C HIS A 43 7.32 -9.51 7.55
N MET A 44 8.32 -8.89 6.90
CA MET A 44 9.70 -9.37 6.88
C MET A 44 10.41 -9.10 8.21
N TYR A 45 10.21 -7.89 8.76
CA TYR A 45 10.78 -7.47 10.05
C TYR A 45 10.35 -8.41 11.19
N GLU A 46 9.08 -8.78 11.25
CA GLU A 46 8.50 -9.70 12.24
C GLU A 46 8.81 -11.18 11.97
N GLY A 47 9.55 -11.52 10.91
CA GLY A 47 9.84 -12.91 10.52
C GLY A 47 8.65 -13.69 9.97
N ARG A 48 7.54 -12.99 9.63
CA ARG A 48 6.31 -13.60 9.07
C ARG A 48 6.51 -14.00 7.60
N THR A 49 7.36 -13.29 6.90
CA THR A 49 7.82 -13.61 5.54
C THR A 49 9.31 -13.86 5.56
N ALA A 50 9.73 -15.03 5.10
CA ALA A 50 11.12 -15.44 5.15
C ALA A 50 12.01 -14.57 4.27
N LEU A 51 12.81 -13.70 4.89
CA LEU A 51 13.83 -12.89 4.24
C LEU A 51 15.20 -13.33 4.79
N PRO A 52 16.17 -13.68 3.94
CA PRO A 52 17.53 -13.99 4.41
C PRO A 52 18.19 -12.78 5.08
N ALA A 53 18.93 -13.02 6.16
CA ALA A 53 19.76 -11.99 6.79
C ALA A 53 20.81 -11.46 5.79
N GLY A 54 21.09 -10.15 5.86
CA GLY A 54 21.97 -9.45 4.93
C GLY A 54 21.26 -8.87 3.70
N GLN A 55 19.96 -9.06 3.53
CA GLN A 55 19.21 -8.48 2.42
C GLN A 55 18.85 -7.01 2.69
N MET A 56 19.05 -6.16 1.66
CA MET A 56 18.61 -4.77 1.66
C MET A 56 17.11 -4.70 1.46
N VAL A 57 16.42 -3.86 2.24
CA VAL A 57 14.97 -3.73 2.25
C VAL A 57 14.49 -2.40 1.63
N GLY A 58 13.17 -2.27 1.47
CA GLY A 58 12.49 -1.07 1.03
C GLY A 58 12.13 -1.07 -0.46
N HIS A 59 10.87 -0.80 -0.75
CA HIS A 59 10.31 -0.84 -2.10
C HIS A 59 9.62 0.46 -2.52
N GLU A 60 9.57 1.46 -1.67
CA GLU A 60 9.08 2.79 -1.99
C GLU A 60 10.27 3.73 -2.21
N ILE A 61 10.50 4.17 -3.47
CA ILE A 61 11.77 4.77 -3.88
C ILE A 61 11.52 5.97 -4.79
N MET A 62 12.14 7.10 -4.45
CA MET A 62 12.18 8.30 -5.27
C MET A 62 13.60 8.89 -5.27
N GLY A 63 14.02 9.50 -6.38
CA GLY A 63 15.34 10.08 -6.45
C GLY A 63 15.63 10.79 -7.78
N VAL A 64 16.91 10.99 -8.04
CA VAL A 64 17.42 11.62 -9.26
C VAL A 64 18.26 10.62 -10.02
N ILE A 65 18.06 10.53 -11.32
CA ILE A 65 18.85 9.67 -12.21
C ILE A 65 20.29 10.20 -12.26
N GLU A 66 21.25 9.34 -11.93
CA GLU A 66 22.68 9.63 -12.00
C GLU A 66 23.28 9.24 -13.35
N ARG A 67 22.95 8.04 -13.82
CA ARG A 67 23.43 7.49 -15.11
C ARG A 67 22.34 6.66 -15.77
N VAL A 68 22.43 6.55 -17.09
CA VAL A 68 21.54 5.68 -17.89
C VAL A 68 22.36 4.79 -18.80
N GLY A 69 21.81 3.64 -19.18
CA GLY A 69 22.36 2.75 -20.20
C GLY A 69 22.12 3.29 -21.61
N ASP A 70 22.91 2.81 -22.57
CA ASP A 70 22.97 3.34 -23.94
C ASP A 70 21.65 3.19 -24.73
N ALA A 71 20.77 2.29 -24.33
CA ALA A 71 19.47 2.08 -24.96
C ALA A 71 18.30 2.77 -24.23
N VAL A 72 18.57 3.56 -23.19
CA VAL A 72 17.55 4.37 -22.50
C VAL A 72 17.26 5.62 -23.32
N ALA A 73 16.00 5.88 -23.63
CA ALA A 73 15.59 6.92 -24.57
C ALA A 73 14.85 8.10 -23.91
N SER A 74 13.99 7.84 -22.92
CA SER A 74 13.08 8.85 -22.36
C SER A 74 13.57 9.46 -21.03
N ILE A 75 14.47 8.76 -20.34
CA ILE A 75 15.05 9.17 -19.05
C ILE A 75 16.49 9.64 -19.23
N ARG A 76 16.88 10.68 -18.49
CA ARG A 76 18.22 11.29 -18.58
C ARG A 76 18.80 11.55 -17.19
N PRO A 77 20.13 11.62 -17.05
CA PRO A 77 20.77 12.13 -15.83
C PRO A 77 20.21 13.49 -15.44
N GLY A 78 19.89 13.65 -14.14
CA GLY A 78 19.24 14.84 -13.59
C GLY A 78 17.71 14.76 -13.53
N ASP A 79 17.06 13.82 -14.22
CA ASP A 79 15.62 13.64 -14.09
C ASP A 79 15.24 13.15 -12.68
N ARG A 80 14.28 13.84 -12.05
CA ARG A 80 13.64 13.37 -10.82
C ARG A 80 12.57 12.33 -11.16
N VAL A 81 12.61 11.19 -10.50
CA VAL A 81 11.70 10.08 -10.77
C VAL A 81 11.24 9.40 -9.49
N VAL A 82 10.03 8.82 -9.52
CA VAL A 82 9.56 7.83 -8.55
C VAL A 82 9.43 6.47 -9.23
N LEU A 83 9.80 5.41 -8.50
CA LEU A 83 9.73 4.04 -8.98
C LEU A 83 8.47 3.34 -8.45
N PRO A 84 7.75 2.57 -9.26
CA PRO A 84 6.75 1.64 -8.76
C PRO A 84 7.43 0.57 -7.89
N PHE A 85 6.78 0.12 -6.83
CA PHE A 85 7.35 -0.95 -6.00
C PHE A 85 7.58 -2.23 -6.80
N ASN A 86 6.68 -2.54 -7.73
CA ASN A 86 6.83 -3.68 -8.64
C ASN A 86 7.68 -3.33 -9.87
N ILE A 87 8.50 -4.30 -10.26
CA ILE A 87 9.41 -4.18 -11.39
C ILE A 87 8.80 -4.90 -12.60
N SER A 88 8.77 -4.24 -13.74
CA SER A 88 8.14 -4.78 -14.95
C SER A 88 8.97 -4.50 -16.21
N CYS A 89 8.81 -5.36 -17.20
CA CYS A 89 9.55 -5.23 -18.45
C CYS A 89 8.89 -4.27 -19.45
N GLY A 90 7.58 -4.05 -19.35
CA GLY A 90 6.81 -3.21 -20.28
C GLY A 90 6.38 -3.88 -21.59
N TYR A 91 6.90 -5.08 -21.93
CA TYR A 91 6.67 -5.71 -23.25
C TYR A 91 6.16 -7.16 -23.20
N CYS A 92 6.07 -7.81 -22.04
CA CYS A 92 5.50 -9.16 -21.97
C CYS A 92 3.96 -9.15 -22.10
N TYR A 93 3.38 -10.32 -22.30
CA TYR A 93 1.92 -10.47 -22.48
C TYR A 93 1.10 -9.79 -21.38
N ASN A 94 1.50 -9.91 -20.11
CA ASN A 94 0.80 -9.29 -19.00
C ASN A 94 1.01 -7.76 -18.95
N CYS A 95 2.23 -7.27 -19.18
CA CYS A 95 2.52 -5.84 -19.21
C CYS A 95 1.72 -5.11 -20.30
N HIS A 96 1.62 -5.69 -21.51
CA HIS A 96 0.80 -5.13 -22.60
C HIS A 96 -0.69 -5.00 -22.23
N ARG A 97 -1.18 -5.82 -21.31
CA ARG A 97 -2.57 -5.79 -20.82
C ARG A 97 -2.76 -4.93 -19.58
N GLY A 98 -1.69 -4.25 -19.11
CA GLY A 98 -1.71 -3.42 -17.91
C GLY A 98 -1.54 -4.16 -16.59
N TYR A 99 -1.27 -5.47 -16.61
CA TYR A 99 -0.99 -6.28 -15.42
C TYR A 99 0.52 -6.23 -15.08
N THR A 100 1.02 -5.04 -14.81
CA THR A 100 2.46 -4.81 -14.55
C THR A 100 2.93 -5.40 -13.22
N ASN A 101 2.01 -5.65 -12.29
CA ASN A 101 2.24 -6.39 -11.05
C ASN A 101 2.49 -7.90 -11.25
N MET A 102 2.20 -8.42 -12.45
CA MET A 102 2.30 -9.83 -12.82
C MET A 102 3.21 -10.00 -14.05
N CYS A 103 4.38 -9.32 -14.03
CA CYS A 103 5.33 -9.37 -15.12
C CYS A 103 5.95 -10.76 -15.27
N LEU A 104 5.94 -11.30 -16.51
CA LEU A 104 6.36 -12.67 -16.79
C LEU A 104 7.88 -12.84 -17.03
N THR A 105 8.67 -11.76 -17.00
CA THR A 105 10.07 -11.79 -17.44
C THR A 105 11.05 -11.17 -16.44
N MET A 106 10.58 -10.56 -15.35
CA MET A 106 11.46 -9.88 -14.40
C MET A 106 11.83 -10.74 -13.18
N ASN A 107 11.23 -11.92 -13.05
CA ASN A 107 11.56 -12.90 -12.04
C ASN A 107 11.34 -14.29 -12.65
N ASP A 108 12.37 -15.14 -12.62
CA ASP A 108 12.33 -16.48 -13.22
C ASP A 108 11.49 -17.47 -12.41
N GLU A 109 11.28 -17.21 -11.11
CA GLU A 109 10.59 -18.13 -10.20
C GLU A 109 9.09 -17.87 -10.13
N SER A 110 8.65 -16.61 -10.36
CA SER A 110 7.24 -16.24 -10.23
C SER A 110 6.92 -14.98 -11.05
N PRO A 111 5.65 -14.73 -11.38
CA PRO A 111 5.25 -13.52 -12.10
C PRO A 111 5.20 -12.26 -11.20
N HIS A 112 6.00 -12.22 -10.16
CA HIS A 112 6.12 -11.09 -9.23
C HIS A 112 7.56 -10.63 -9.16
N ALA A 113 7.80 -9.33 -9.31
CA ALA A 113 9.11 -8.74 -9.11
C ALA A 113 8.97 -7.40 -8.38
N ALA A 114 9.77 -7.21 -7.32
CA ALA A 114 9.78 -5.98 -6.54
C ALA A 114 11.15 -5.71 -5.93
N TYR A 115 11.38 -4.47 -5.55
CA TYR A 115 12.58 -4.08 -4.82
C TYR A 115 12.54 -4.58 -3.37
N GLY A 116 13.63 -5.21 -2.89
CA GLY A 116 13.86 -5.49 -1.48
C GLY A 116 12.76 -6.26 -0.77
N TYR A 117 12.04 -7.14 -1.46
CA TYR A 117 10.97 -7.94 -0.90
C TYR A 117 11.19 -9.44 -1.12
N ALA A 118 10.93 -10.24 -0.08
CA ALA A 118 11.15 -11.68 -0.10
C ALA A 118 10.34 -12.39 -1.20
N GLY A 119 10.98 -13.29 -1.96
CA GLY A 119 10.34 -14.07 -3.01
C GLY A 119 9.96 -13.30 -4.28
N MET A 120 10.31 -12.00 -4.37
CA MET A 120 9.96 -11.17 -5.50
C MET A 120 11.15 -10.82 -6.40
N GLY A 121 12.04 -11.79 -6.62
CA GLY A 121 13.19 -11.67 -7.51
C GLY A 121 14.46 -11.15 -6.82
N PRO A 122 15.57 -10.99 -7.57
CA PRO A 122 16.90 -10.71 -7.02
C PRO A 122 17.17 -9.22 -6.78
N TYR A 123 16.15 -8.39 -6.74
CA TYR A 123 16.28 -6.94 -6.71
C TYR A 123 16.55 -6.42 -5.30
N ARG A 124 17.64 -5.65 -5.17
CA ARG A 124 18.02 -5.03 -3.89
C ARG A 124 17.01 -3.93 -3.51
N GLY A 125 16.81 -3.75 -2.20
CA GLY A 125 15.92 -2.72 -1.67
C GLY A 125 16.45 -1.30 -1.83
N GLY A 126 15.55 -0.35 -1.79
CA GLY A 126 15.81 1.06 -2.02
C GLY A 126 15.78 1.94 -0.79
N GLN A 127 15.77 1.38 0.41
CA GLN A 127 16.15 2.12 1.61
C GLN A 127 17.69 2.21 1.67
N ALA A 128 18.27 2.82 0.62
CA ALA A 128 19.69 2.92 0.33
C ALA A 128 20.00 4.18 -0.47
N GLU A 129 21.27 4.61 -0.49
CA GLU A 129 21.67 5.81 -1.23
C GLU A 129 21.57 5.66 -2.76
N TYR A 130 21.68 4.41 -3.27
CA TYR A 130 21.62 4.14 -4.73
C TYR A 130 20.85 2.87 -5.04
N VAL A 131 20.11 2.90 -6.14
CA VAL A 131 19.34 1.77 -6.66
C VAL A 131 19.57 1.61 -8.16
N LEU A 132 19.77 0.36 -8.61
CA LEU A 132 19.73 0.01 -10.03
C LEU A 132 18.27 -0.16 -10.45
N VAL A 133 17.87 0.58 -11.49
CA VAL A 133 16.52 0.56 -12.05
C VAL A 133 16.54 -0.19 -13.37
N PRO A 134 16.03 -1.43 -13.41
CA PRO A 134 15.94 -2.16 -14.67
C PRO A 134 14.85 -1.59 -15.57
N ASN A 135 15.03 -1.65 -16.89
CA ASN A 135 14.10 -1.10 -17.89
C ASN A 135 13.61 0.32 -17.52
N ALA A 136 14.56 1.24 -17.36
CA ALA A 136 14.32 2.56 -16.78
C ALA A 136 13.22 3.37 -17.50
N ASP A 137 13.17 3.34 -18.83
CA ASP A 137 12.13 4.03 -19.60
C ASP A 137 10.71 3.60 -19.22
N PHE A 138 10.54 2.36 -18.78
CA PHE A 138 9.24 1.84 -18.34
C PHE A 138 9.01 2.04 -16.84
N ASN A 139 10.00 1.73 -16.01
CA ASN A 139 9.82 1.72 -14.55
C ASN A 139 9.97 3.10 -13.89
N CYS A 140 10.58 4.10 -14.53
CA CYS A 140 10.63 5.45 -14.01
C CYS A 140 9.35 6.24 -14.34
N LEU A 141 8.76 6.89 -13.33
CA LEU A 141 7.81 7.97 -13.56
C LEU A 141 8.50 9.30 -13.34
N LYS A 142 8.61 10.12 -14.38
CA LYS A 142 9.19 11.48 -14.29
C LYS A 142 8.30 12.39 -13.44
N LEU A 143 8.94 13.18 -12.62
CA LEU A 143 8.32 14.16 -11.72
C LEU A 143 8.82 15.56 -12.04
N PRO A 144 7.96 16.59 -11.96
CA PRO A 144 8.39 17.98 -12.02
C PRO A 144 9.07 18.41 -10.71
N GLY A 145 9.66 19.62 -10.75
CA GLY A 145 10.27 20.24 -9.57
C GLY A 145 11.63 19.67 -9.21
N GLN A 146 12.03 19.87 -7.95
CA GLN A 146 13.34 19.49 -7.43
C GLN A 146 13.19 18.65 -6.18
N PRO A 147 14.18 17.80 -5.83
CA PRO A 147 14.18 17.07 -4.57
C PRO A 147 13.94 18.00 -3.36
N PHE A 148 13.16 17.50 -2.41
CA PHE A 148 12.80 18.19 -1.16
C PHE A 148 12.01 19.49 -1.35
N ASP A 149 11.28 19.62 -2.47
CA ASP A 149 10.30 20.69 -2.66
C ASP A 149 8.95 20.37 -1.96
N GLN A 150 7.96 21.22 -2.19
CA GLN A 150 6.62 21.10 -1.59
C GLN A 150 5.86 19.83 -1.96
N TRP A 151 6.31 19.07 -2.96
CA TRP A 151 5.67 17.84 -3.43
C TRP A 151 6.40 16.57 -2.98
N GLU A 152 7.51 16.69 -2.24
CA GLU A 152 8.35 15.53 -1.86
C GLU A 152 7.51 14.44 -1.19
N ASP A 153 6.73 14.83 -0.15
CA ASP A 153 5.90 13.92 0.62
C ASP A 153 4.73 13.33 -0.20
N ASP A 154 4.20 14.12 -1.14
CA ASP A 154 3.12 13.65 -2.01
C ASP A 154 3.64 12.65 -3.05
N PHE A 155 4.78 12.96 -3.70
CA PHE A 155 5.29 12.17 -4.82
C PHE A 155 5.88 10.83 -4.41
N ILE A 156 6.53 10.71 -3.24
CA ILE A 156 7.06 9.43 -2.79
C ILE A 156 5.96 8.37 -2.63
N LEU A 157 4.75 8.79 -2.25
CA LEU A 157 3.62 7.87 -2.07
C LEU A 157 3.06 7.30 -3.38
N LEU A 158 3.49 7.82 -4.54
CA LEU A 158 3.21 7.24 -5.86
C LEU A 158 3.96 5.94 -6.13
N ALA A 159 4.96 5.62 -5.31
CA ALA A 159 5.70 4.36 -5.43
C ALA A 159 4.84 3.14 -5.11
N ASP A 160 3.94 3.26 -4.11
CA ASP A 160 3.13 2.15 -3.61
C ASP A 160 1.77 2.61 -3.06
N VAL A 161 1.75 3.20 -1.85
CA VAL A 161 0.53 3.25 -1.02
C VAL A 161 -0.60 4.06 -1.65
N PHE A 162 -0.33 5.13 -2.41
CA PHE A 162 -1.39 5.88 -3.05
C PHE A 162 -2.00 5.11 -4.25
N PRO A 163 -1.22 4.58 -5.22
CA PRO A 163 -1.75 3.67 -6.22
C PRO A 163 -2.44 2.43 -5.64
N THR A 164 -1.91 1.85 -4.57
CA THR A 164 -2.49 0.67 -3.91
C THR A 164 -3.84 0.98 -3.28
N GLY A 165 -3.98 2.11 -2.60
CA GLY A 165 -5.28 2.57 -2.08
C GLY A 165 -6.28 2.87 -3.19
N TYR A 166 -5.82 3.47 -4.30
CA TYR A 166 -6.65 3.72 -5.49
C TYR A 166 -7.10 2.41 -6.14
N PHE A 167 -6.21 1.44 -6.25
CA PHE A 167 -6.52 0.10 -6.78
C PHE A 167 -7.54 -0.64 -5.91
N GLY A 168 -7.44 -0.53 -4.56
CA GLY A 168 -8.46 -1.06 -3.66
C GLY A 168 -9.85 -0.49 -3.94
N ALA A 169 -9.92 0.83 -4.19
CA ALA A 169 -11.16 1.49 -4.57
C ALA A 169 -11.66 1.06 -5.98
N GLU A 170 -10.75 0.77 -6.93
CA GLU A 170 -11.10 0.21 -8.24
C GLU A 170 -11.68 -1.21 -8.11
N LEU A 171 -11.00 -2.10 -7.36
CA LEU A 171 -11.47 -3.46 -7.11
C LEU A 171 -12.85 -3.50 -6.44
N ALA A 172 -13.10 -2.58 -5.53
CA ALA A 172 -14.39 -2.41 -4.87
C ALA A 172 -15.41 -1.61 -5.72
N HIS A 173 -15.07 -1.27 -6.96
CA HIS A 173 -15.93 -0.50 -7.86
C HIS A 173 -16.45 0.82 -7.24
N VAL A 174 -15.64 1.50 -6.43
CA VAL A 174 -16.02 2.77 -5.84
C VAL A 174 -16.30 3.81 -6.93
N GLY A 175 -17.38 4.56 -6.77
CA GLY A 175 -17.80 5.58 -7.72
C GLY A 175 -18.79 6.58 -7.12
N PRO A 176 -19.29 7.52 -7.92
CA PRO A 176 -20.17 8.60 -7.45
C PRO A 176 -21.38 8.07 -6.72
N GLY A 177 -21.62 8.63 -5.52
CA GLY A 177 -22.78 8.33 -4.69
C GLY A 177 -22.76 6.99 -3.96
N ARG A 178 -21.73 6.16 -4.12
CA ARG A 178 -21.59 4.88 -3.40
C ARG A 178 -21.10 5.08 -1.98
N SER A 179 -21.49 4.15 -1.11
CA SER A 179 -21.03 4.05 0.28
C SER A 179 -19.88 3.04 0.38
N VAL A 180 -18.87 3.37 1.21
CA VAL A 180 -17.63 2.59 1.31
C VAL A 180 -17.29 2.31 2.76
N ALA A 181 -16.96 1.07 3.11
CA ALA A 181 -16.29 0.70 4.36
C ALA A 181 -14.87 0.21 4.07
N ILE A 182 -13.90 0.74 4.78
CA ILE A 182 -12.49 0.40 4.67
C ILE A 182 -12.02 -0.16 6.00
N PHE A 183 -11.46 -1.36 6.00
CA PHE A 183 -10.86 -1.98 7.18
C PHE A 183 -9.36 -1.72 7.17
N GLY A 184 -8.86 -1.10 8.25
CA GLY A 184 -7.49 -0.62 8.42
C GLY A 184 -7.31 0.85 8.03
N ALA A 185 -6.76 1.65 8.95
CA ALA A 185 -6.34 3.04 8.71
C ALA A 185 -4.80 3.17 8.69
N GLY A 186 -4.10 2.11 8.26
CA GLY A 186 -2.70 2.19 7.87
C GLY A 186 -2.52 3.05 6.62
N PRO A 187 -1.30 3.27 6.13
CA PRO A 187 -1.04 4.13 4.96
C PRO A 187 -1.90 3.76 3.74
N VAL A 188 -2.03 2.47 3.42
CA VAL A 188 -2.87 2.00 2.30
C VAL A 188 -4.35 2.31 2.54
N GLY A 189 -4.87 2.06 3.76
CA GLY A 189 -6.27 2.35 4.10
C GLY A 189 -6.61 3.84 4.06
N LEU A 190 -5.69 4.70 4.53
CA LEU A 190 -5.82 6.16 4.42
C LEU A 190 -5.83 6.61 2.94
N MET A 191 -5.00 5.99 2.11
CA MET A 191 -4.99 6.25 0.67
C MET A 191 -6.23 5.68 -0.04
N ALA A 192 -6.78 4.56 0.42
CA ALA A 192 -8.07 4.05 -0.06
C ALA A 192 -9.23 5.01 0.29
N ALA A 193 -9.18 5.63 1.47
CA ALA A 193 -10.16 6.65 1.87
C ALA A 193 -10.06 7.90 0.98
N LEU A 194 -8.86 8.43 0.78
CA LEU A 194 -8.62 9.55 -0.14
C LEU A 194 -9.09 9.23 -1.56
N SER A 195 -8.74 8.06 -2.07
CA SER A 195 -9.11 7.60 -3.40
C SER A 195 -10.61 7.41 -3.56
N SER A 196 -11.29 6.89 -2.52
CA SER A 196 -12.75 6.76 -2.52
C SER A 196 -13.44 8.11 -2.64
N ARG A 197 -12.91 9.14 -1.97
CA ARG A 197 -13.43 10.51 -2.09
C ARG A 197 -13.15 11.11 -3.47
N ILE A 198 -11.94 10.93 -4.01
CA ILE A 198 -11.59 11.35 -5.39
C ILE A 198 -12.57 10.74 -6.41
N LYS A 199 -12.95 9.48 -6.22
CA LYS A 199 -13.89 8.74 -7.06
C LYS A 199 -15.36 9.12 -6.82
N GLY A 200 -15.67 10.04 -5.87
CA GLY A 200 -17.01 10.59 -5.63
C GLY A 200 -17.88 9.74 -4.69
N ALA A 201 -17.31 8.90 -3.85
CA ALA A 201 -18.06 8.20 -2.80
C ALA A 201 -18.83 9.20 -1.92
N SER A 202 -20.09 8.88 -1.60
CA SER A 202 -20.93 9.74 -0.74
C SER A 202 -20.65 9.54 0.74
N GLU A 203 -20.26 8.34 1.12
CA GLU A 203 -19.97 7.94 2.50
C GLU A 203 -18.70 7.10 2.51
N VAL A 204 -17.74 7.44 3.38
CA VAL A 204 -16.50 6.68 3.54
C VAL A 204 -16.27 6.44 5.04
N TYR A 205 -16.35 5.20 5.47
CA TYR A 205 -16.10 4.74 6.83
C TYR A 205 -14.76 4.02 6.87
N VAL A 206 -13.90 4.34 7.85
CA VAL A 206 -12.59 3.68 7.99
C VAL A 206 -12.44 3.13 9.40
N VAL A 207 -12.25 1.83 9.50
CA VAL A 207 -12.15 1.08 10.76
C VAL A 207 -10.68 0.94 11.16
N ASP A 208 -10.35 1.32 12.38
CA ASP A 208 -9.06 1.03 13.02
C ASP A 208 -9.22 1.08 14.54
N PHE A 209 -8.18 0.72 15.29
CA PHE A 209 -8.14 0.82 16.75
C PHE A 209 -7.03 1.75 17.26
N ILE A 210 -6.24 2.36 16.36
CA ILE A 210 -5.14 3.27 16.67
C ILE A 210 -5.64 4.72 16.61
N PRO A 211 -5.66 5.48 17.74
CA PRO A 211 -6.24 6.82 17.78
C PRO A 211 -5.64 7.80 16.76
N GLU A 212 -4.32 7.81 16.63
CA GLU A 212 -3.59 8.73 15.76
C GLU A 212 -3.96 8.48 14.28
N ARG A 213 -4.20 7.23 13.90
CA ARG A 213 -4.67 6.86 12.56
C ARG A 213 -6.12 7.31 12.34
N LEU A 214 -6.97 7.16 13.34
CA LEU A 214 -8.37 7.62 13.27
C LEU A 214 -8.48 9.15 13.14
N GLU A 215 -7.56 9.93 13.74
CA GLU A 215 -7.48 11.37 13.49
C GLU A 215 -7.12 11.67 12.03
N LYS A 216 -6.17 10.94 11.44
CA LYS A 216 -5.86 11.08 10.00
C LYS A 216 -7.05 10.77 9.09
N VAL A 217 -7.90 9.82 9.47
CA VAL A 217 -9.16 9.53 8.76
C VAL A 217 -10.06 10.78 8.71
N LYS A 218 -10.20 11.50 9.84
CA LYS A 218 -10.98 12.75 9.91
C LYS A 218 -10.39 13.85 9.03
N GLU A 219 -9.05 14.02 9.08
CA GLU A 219 -8.33 14.99 8.26
C GLU A 219 -8.56 14.79 6.75
N LEU A 220 -8.74 13.52 6.32
CA LEU A 220 -9.08 13.15 4.95
C LEU A 220 -10.57 13.31 4.63
N GLY A 221 -11.40 13.73 5.60
CA GLY A 221 -12.83 13.92 5.44
C GLY A 221 -13.62 12.62 5.34
N ALA A 222 -13.10 11.52 5.91
CA ALA A 222 -13.81 10.26 6.08
C ALA A 222 -14.30 10.10 7.53
N THR A 223 -15.19 9.14 7.77
CA THR A 223 -15.76 8.86 9.09
C THR A 223 -14.93 7.78 9.79
N PRO A 224 -14.23 8.08 10.88
CA PRO A 224 -13.51 7.08 11.64
C PRO A 224 -14.45 6.17 12.43
N ILE A 225 -14.14 4.90 12.46
CA ILE A 225 -14.81 3.88 13.26
C ILE A 225 -13.77 3.28 14.21
N ASP A 226 -13.89 3.61 15.48
CA ASP A 226 -13.00 3.07 16.51
C ASP A 226 -13.49 1.70 16.94
N ALA A 227 -12.78 0.68 16.49
CA ALA A 227 -13.13 -0.70 16.75
C ALA A 227 -13.06 -1.07 18.26
N ARG A 228 -12.35 -0.29 19.09
CA ARG A 228 -12.34 -0.47 20.55
C ARG A 228 -13.70 -0.17 21.21
N ASN A 229 -14.58 0.55 20.52
CA ASN A 229 -15.91 0.91 21.00
C ASN A 229 -16.97 -0.17 20.69
N GLY A 230 -16.56 -1.36 20.26
CA GLY A 230 -17.44 -2.50 19.96
C GLY A 230 -17.39 -2.89 18.48
N ASP A 231 -18.28 -3.78 18.08
CA ASP A 231 -18.34 -4.34 16.72
C ASP A 231 -18.36 -3.23 15.65
N PRO A 232 -17.35 -3.14 14.78
CA PRO A 232 -17.25 -2.06 13.79
C PRO A 232 -18.36 -2.12 12.74
N VAL A 233 -18.87 -3.31 12.44
CA VAL A 233 -20.00 -3.49 11.51
C VAL A 233 -21.25 -2.85 12.09
N GLU A 234 -21.57 -3.12 13.36
CA GLU A 234 -22.74 -2.56 14.03
C GLU A 234 -22.63 -1.03 14.21
N GLN A 235 -21.42 -0.51 14.45
CA GLN A 235 -21.19 0.92 14.49
C GLN A 235 -21.54 1.59 13.14
N ILE A 236 -21.03 1.03 12.01
CA ILE A 236 -21.34 1.56 10.68
C ILE A 236 -22.81 1.47 10.37
N LEU A 237 -23.47 0.33 10.64
CA LEU A 237 -24.92 0.14 10.43
C LEU A 237 -25.73 1.18 11.21
N THR A 238 -25.36 1.46 12.46
CA THR A 238 -26.02 2.47 13.32
C THR A 238 -25.86 3.87 12.76
N LEU A 239 -24.68 4.24 12.25
CA LEU A 239 -24.45 5.54 11.63
C LEU A 239 -25.26 5.68 10.35
N ARG A 240 -25.26 4.69 9.49
CA ARG A 240 -26.00 4.68 8.22
C ARG A 240 -27.51 4.77 8.41
N ALA A 241 -28.05 4.13 9.44
CA ALA A 241 -29.49 4.23 9.74
C ALA A 241 -29.96 5.67 10.01
N LYS A 242 -29.04 6.54 10.44
CA LYS A 242 -29.31 7.97 10.73
C LYS A 242 -29.10 8.90 9.53
N MET A 243 -28.51 8.40 8.43
CA MET A 243 -28.16 9.24 7.28
C MET A 243 -29.40 9.63 6.46
N PRO A 244 -29.66 10.94 6.27
CA PRO A 244 -30.85 11.40 5.52
C PRO A 244 -30.85 10.94 4.05
N GLY A 245 -29.67 10.81 3.44
CA GLY A 245 -29.52 10.46 2.03
C GLY A 245 -30.05 9.07 1.66
N LEU A 246 -29.89 8.09 2.55
CA LEU A 246 -30.46 6.76 2.34
C LEU A 246 -31.99 6.76 2.43
N GLN A 247 -32.52 7.58 3.32
CA GLN A 247 -33.95 7.60 3.58
C GLN A 247 -34.79 8.08 2.40
N GLY A 248 -34.25 8.97 1.55
CA GLY A 248 -34.93 9.50 0.37
C GLY A 248 -34.80 8.65 -0.90
N ARG A 249 -33.88 7.69 -0.94
CA ARG A 249 -33.59 6.86 -2.13
C ARG A 249 -34.30 5.52 -2.13
N LEU A 250 -34.66 5.02 -0.95
CA LEU A 250 -35.21 3.68 -0.77
C LEU A 250 -36.73 3.71 -0.57
N ARG A 251 -37.42 2.78 -1.20
CA ARG A 251 -38.85 2.54 -0.97
C ARG A 251 -39.09 1.92 0.41
N PRO A 252 -40.31 2.01 0.96
CA PRO A 252 -40.66 1.26 2.17
C PRO A 252 -40.32 -0.23 2.02
N GLY A 253 -39.60 -0.81 3.00
CA GLY A 253 -39.16 -2.22 2.98
C GLY A 253 -37.79 -2.48 2.32
N GLU A 254 -37.26 -1.55 1.52
CA GLU A 254 -35.89 -1.72 0.96
C GLU A 254 -34.80 -1.39 2.00
N LYS A 255 -35.08 -0.51 2.97
CA LYS A 255 -34.15 -0.14 4.03
C LYS A 255 -33.61 -1.32 4.83
N ASP A 256 -34.49 -2.30 5.10
CA ASP A 256 -34.11 -3.48 5.89
C ASP A 256 -33.21 -4.42 5.11
N LYS A 257 -33.19 -4.32 3.78
CA LYS A 257 -32.38 -5.15 2.87
C LYS A 257 -31.04 -4.51 2.46
N LEU A 258 -30.92 -3.17 2.58
CA LEU A 258 -29.75 -2.40 2.14
C LEU A 258 -29.12 -1.62 3.31
N LYS A 259 -28.93 -2.28 4.46
CA LYS A 259 -28.35 -1.66 5.67
C LYS A 259 -26.84 -1.45 5.57
N GLY A 260 -26.14 -2.33 4.84
CA GLY A 260 -24.68 -2.33 4.66
C GLY A 260 -24.19 -1.25 3.71
N VAL A 261 -22.98 -1.41 3.18
CA VAL A 261 -22.33 -0.50 2.22
C VAL A 261 -22.24 -1.12 0.84
N ASP A 262 -22.11 -0.28 -0.20
CA ASP A 262 -22.00 -0.75 -1.58
C ASP A 262 -20.61 -1.30 -1.92
N CYS A 263 -19.58 -0.77 -1.26
CA CYS A 263 -18.19 -1.07 -1.50
C CYS A 263 -17.47 -1.37 -0.19
N VAL A 264 -16.62 -2.39 -0.18
CA VAL A 264 -15.81 -2.73 0.99
C VAL A 264 -14.36 -2.92 0.58
N ILE A 265 -13.43 -2.39 1.37
CA ILE A 265 -11.98 -2.48 1.08
C ILE A 265 -11.27 -3.08 2.30
N ASP A 266 -10.51 -4.14 2.07
CA ASP A 266 -9.55 -4.66 3.03
C ASP A 266 -8.16 -4.04 2.77
N ALA A 267 -7.66 -3.28 3.75
CA ALA A 267 -6.32 -2.73 3.80
C ALA A 267 -5.53 -3.21 5.02
N VAL A 268 -5.92 -4.37 5.60
CA VAL A 268 -5.27 -5.02 6.75
C VAL A 268 -4.55 -6.30 6.32
N GLY A 269 -5.27 -7.24 5.70
CA GLY A 269 -4.74 -8.53 5.31
C GLY A 269 -4.71 -9.56 6.46
N TYR A 270 -3.79 -10.53 6.35
CA TYR A 270 -3.74 -11.73 7.19
C TYR A 270 -3.45 -11.48 8.68
N GLN A 271 -2.85 -10.35 9.05
CA GLN A 271 -2.55 -10.00 10.45
C GLN A 271 -3.71 -9.22 11.13
N ALA A 272 -4.94 -9.47 10.72
CA ALA A 272 -6.12 -8.88 11.35
C ALA A 272 -6.23 -9.27 12.83
N ARG A 273 -6.79 -8.37 13.64
CA ARG A 273 -7.03 -8.59 15.07
C ARG A 273 -8.49 -9.00 15.32
N ASP A 274 -8.70 -9.79 16.36
CA ASP A 274 -10.05 -10.16 16.77
C ASP A 274 -10.80 -8.94 17.31
N ASP A 275 -12.02 -8.69 16.84
CA ASP A 275 -12.84 -7.54 17.25
C ASP A 275 -13.27 -7.60 18.74
N LYS A 276 -13.15 -8.77 19.37
CA LYS A 276 -13.45 -8.95 20.79
C LYS A 276 -12.22 -8.82 21.68
N ASP A 277 -11.03 -9.07 21.10
CA ASP A 277 -9.77 -9.01 21.82
C ASP A 277 -8.63 -8.64 20.87
N TYR A 278 -8.35 -7.34 20.77
CA TYR A 278 -7.30 -6.81 19.89
C TYR A 278 -5.87 -7.26 20.21
N ALA A 279 -5.65 -7.91 21.36
CA ALA A 279 -4.37 -8.53 21.67
C ALA A 279 -4.15 -9.80 20.82
N HIS A 280 -5.22 -10.43 20.37
CA HIS A 280 -5.16 -11.66 19.60
C HIS A 280 -5.34 -11.44 18.10
N GLU A 281 -4.50 -12.13 17.32
CA GLU A 281 -4.63 -12.18 15.87
C GLU A 281 -5.73 -13.17 15.47
N LYS A 282 -6.60 -12.74 14.54
CA LYS A 282 -7.58 -13.55 13.87
C LYS A 282 -7.59 -13.24 12.39
N SER A 283 -6.84 -14.00 11.62
CA SER A 283 -6.56 -13.73 10.21
C SER A 283 -7.80 -13.63 9.32
N THR A 284 -8.95 -14.13 9.74
CA THR A 284 -10.23 -14.07 9.02
C THR A 284 -11.15 -12.94 9.49
N GLN A 285 -10.79 -12.17 10.51
CA GLN A 285 -11.69 -11.18 11.10
C GLN A 285 -12.20 -10.15 10.11
N VAL A 286 -11.29 -9.59 9.30
CA VAL A 286 -11.67 -8.61 8.26
C VAL A 286 -12.49 -9.28 7.16
N LEU A 287 -12.16 -10.52 6.76
CA LEU A 287 -12.93 -11.29 5.78
C LEU A 287 -14.38 -11.49 6.24
N ASP A 288 -14.58 -11.87 7.51
CA ASP A 288 -15.90 -12.02 8.12
C ASP A 288 -16.68 -10.69 8.12
N ASN A 289 -16.03 -9.60 8.54
CA ASN A 289 -16.65 -8.28 8.63
C ASN A 289 -17.04 -7.73 7.24
N MET A 290 -16.21 -7.95 6.22
CA MET A 290 -16.51 -7.53 4.84
C MET A 290 -17.78 -8.20 4.33
N VAL A 291 -17.89 -9.51 4.55
CA VAL A 291 -19.07 -10.26 4.10
C VAL A 291 -20.33 -9.81 4.86
N ARG A 292 -20.23 -9.57 6.16
CA ARG A 292 -21.36 -9.08 6.99
C ARG A 292 -21.88 -7.72 6.52
N ILE A 293 -21.00 -6.79 6.12
CA ILE A 293 -21.39 -5.40 5.87
C ILE A 293 -21.71 -5.09 4.41
N VAL A 294 -21.19 -5.86 3.45
CA VAL A 294 -21.46 -5.63 2.03
C VAL A 294 -22.95 -5.82 1.73
N ASN A 295 -23.53 -4.88 0.98
CA ASN A 295 -24.91 -4.98 0.48
C ASN A 295 -25.05 -6.08 -0.57
N PRO A 296 -26.26 -6.60 -0.82
CA PRO A 296 -26.55 -7.36 -2.03
C PRO A 296 -26.10 -6.62 -3.28
N ALA A 297 -25.48 -7.34 -4.22
CA ALA A 297 -24.81 -6.81 -5.43
C ALA A 297 -23.70 -5.80 -5.15
N GLY A 298 -23.11 -5.82 -3.94
CA GLY A 298 -21.97 -4.98 -3.59
C GLY A 298 -20.63 -5.58 -4.02
N HIS A 299 -19.55 -4.82 -3.79
CA HIS A 299 -18.22 -5.15 -4.30
C HIS A 299 -17.17 -5.08 -3.20
N ILE A 300 -16.28 -6.06 -3.17
CA ILE A 300 -15.19 -6.17 -2.21
C ILE A 300 -13.86 -6.07 -2.94
N GLY A 301 -12.97 -5.19 -2.47
CA GLY A 301 -11.60 -5.04 -2.95
C GLY A 301 -10.61 -5.40 -1.83
N ILE A 302 -9.72 -6.36 -2.07
CA ILE A 302 -8.71 -6.81 -1.11
C ILE A 302 -7.33 -6.39 -1.61
N VAL A 303 -6.70 -5.47 -0.92
CA VAL A 303 -5.31 -5.02 -1.12
C VAL A 303 -4.44 -5.28 0.11
N GLY A 304 -5.04 -5.70 1.22
CA GLY A 304 -4.34 -6.29 2.35
C GLY A 304 -3.57 -7.54 1.92
N VAL A 305 -2.40 -7.75 2.50
CA VAL A 305 -1.52 -8.86 2.10
C VAL A 305 -2.02 -10.18 2.69
N TYR A 306 -2.04 -11.23 1.86
CA TYR A 306 -2.26 -12.62 2.26
C TYR A 306 -1.13 -13.47 1.66
N ILE A 307 -0.35 -14.15 2.49
CA ILE A 307 0.86 -14.89 2.10
C ILE A 307 0.84 -16.33 2.57
N ALA A 308 1.71 -17.14 1.97
CA ALA A 308 2.09 -18.48 2.40
C ALA A 308 3.54 -18.77 1.97
N PRO A 309 4.35 -19.44 2.83
CA PRO A 309 4.03 -19.81 4.21
C PRO A 309 4.11 -18.62 5.16
N ASP A 310 3.34 -18.66 6.24
CA ASP A 310 3.43 -17.74 7.38
C ASP A 310 3.70 -18.51 8.67
N PRO A 311 4.95 -18.62 9.13
CA PRO A 311 5.31 -19.42 10.32
C PRO A 311 4.70 -18.88 11.62
N GLY A 312 4.39 -17.57 11.69
CA GLY A 312 3.83 -16.92 12.87
C GLY A 312 2.30 -16.90 12.92
N ALA A 313 1.60 -17.46 11.92
CA ALA A 313 0.14 -17.45 11.89
C ALA A 313 -0.49 -18.24 13.05
N PRO A 314 -1.66 -17.80 13.55
CA PRO A 314 -2.30 -18.38 14.72
C PRO A 314 -2.89 -19.78 14.49
N THR A 315 -3.12 -20.18 13.24
CA THR A 315 -3.70 -21.48 12.88
C THR A 315 -2.89 -22.19 11.81
N ASP A 316 -2.94 -23.51 11.77
CA ASP A 316 -2.21 -24.29 10.76
C ASP A 316 -2.74 -24.04 9.34
N GLN A 317 -4.00 -23.72 9.17
CA GLN A 317 -4.55 -23.30 7.89
C GLN A 317 -3.95 -21.98 7.43
N ALA A 318 -3.93 -20.97 8.30
CA ALA A 318 -3.34 -19.67 7.99
C ALA A 318 -1.84 -19.76 7.69
N LYS A 319 -1.08 -20.65 8.40
CA LYS A 319 0.34 -20.93 8.07
C LYS A 319 0.52 -21.43 6.64
N GLN A 320 -0.47 -22.14 6.11
CA GLN A 320 -0.48 -22.66 4.74
C GLN A 320 -1.10 -21.68 3.73
N GLY A 321 -1.51 -20.46 4.16
CA GLY A 321 -2.17 -19.48 3.31
C GLY A 321 -3.64 -19.79 3.00
N VAL A 322 -4.28 -20.62 3.84
CA VAL A 322 -5.71 -20.97 3.69
C VAL A 322 -6.53 -20.16 4.67
N PHE A 323 -7.40 -19.30 4.14
CA PHE A 323 -8.25 -18.39 4.92
C PHE A 323 -9.72 -18.66 4.60
N ALA A 324 -10.52 -18.89 5.64
CA ALA A 324 -11.95 -19.11 5.47
C ALA A 324 -12.66 -17.81 5.03
N LEU A 325 -13.52 -17.92 4.03
CA LEU A 325 -14.39 -16.86 3.56
C LEU A 325 -15.84 -17.38 3.56
N PRO A 326 -16.83 -16.64 4.13
CA PRO A 326 -18.24 -17.07 4.15
C PRO A 326 -18.85 -17.09 2.73
N MET A 327 -18.51 -18.11 1.95
CA MET A 327 -18.79 -18.18 0.51
C MET A 327 -20.28 -18.28 0.20
N ALA A 328 -21.07 -18.97 1.04
CA ALA A 328 -22.53 -19.07 0.86
C ALA A 328 -23.20 -17.70 0.96
N GLU A 329 -22.81 -16.89 1.95
CA GLU A 329 -23.35 -15.55 2.13
C GLU A 329 -22.96 -14.60 0.99
N LEU A 330 -21.71 -14.68 0.48
CA LEU A 330 -21.28 -13.93 -0.71
C LEU A 330 -22.09 -14.30 -1.95
N PHE A 331 -22.36 -15.59 -2.13
CA PHE A 331 -23.18 -16.09 -3.24
C PHE A 331 -24.62 -15.57 -3.15
N ASP A 332 -25.23 -15.65 -1.97
CA ASP A 332 -26.59 -15.15 -1.75
C ASP A 332 -26.72 -13.63 -1.95
N LYS A 333 -25.67 -12.88 -1.60
CA LYS A 333 -25.59 -11.44 -1.86
C LYS A 333 -25.26 -11.09 -3.30
N ALA A 334 -24.91 -12.07 -4.17
CA ALA A 334 -24.37 -11.82 -5.50
C ALA A 334 -23.21 -10.80 -5.49
N ALA A 335 -22.39 -10.83 -4.44
CA ALA A 335 -21.29 -9.91 -4.25
C ALA A 335 -20.07 -10.32 -5.11
N SER A 336 -19.31 -9.33 -5.60
CA SER A 336 -18.04 -9.60 -6.29
C SER A 336 -16.85 -9.36 -5.36
N VAL A 337 -15.78 -10.12 -5.56
CA VAL A 337 -14.51 -9.99 -4.83
C VAL A 337 -13.38 -9.86 -5.84
N GLY A 338 -12.65 -8.75 -5.78
CA GLY A 338 -11.40 -8.53 -6.50
C GLY A 338 -10.23 -8.44 -5.51
N MET A 339 -9.06 -9.00 -5.87
CA MET A 339 -7.91 -8.99 -4.98
C MET A 339 -6.57 -8.99 -5.71
N GLY A 340 -5.51 -8.60 -5.03
CA GLY A 340 -4.15 -8.74 -5.52
C GLY A 340 -3.29 -7.49 -5.27
N GLN A 341 -2.02 -7.60 -5.67
CA GLN A 341 -1.09 -6.47 -5.61
C GLN A 341 -1.43 -5.43 -6.69
N CYS A 342 -1.17 -4.16 -6.38
CA CYS A 342 -1.45 -3.05 -7.29
C CYS A 342 -0.55 -3.06 -8.52
N PRO A 343 -1.08 -2.97 -9.76
CA PRO A 343 -0.32 -2.63 -10.95
C PRO A 343 -0.01 -1.12 -10.97
N VAL A 344 0.96 -0.68 -10.16
CA VAL A 344 1.25 0.75 -9.90
C VAL A 344 1.35 1.59 -11.17
N LYS A 345 2.02 1.07 -12.20
CA LYS A 345 2.18 1.77 -13.49
C LYS A 345 0.87 2.12 -14.19
N ARG A 346 -0.21 1.44 -13.85
CA ARG A 346 -1.56 1.73 -14.40
C ARG A 346 -2.14 3.03 -13.85
N TYR A 347 -1.72 3.46 -12.67
CA TYR A 347 -2.35 4.55 -11.93
C TYR A 347 -1.42 5.73 -11.62
N ASN A 348 -0.12 5.49 -11.48
CA ASN A 348 0.79 6.47 -10.90
C ASN A 348 0.94 7.75 -11.73
N GLU A 349 0.79 7.69 -13.05
CA GLU A 349 0.80 8.87 -13.92
C GLU A 349 -0.42 9.75 -13.68
N TYR A 350 -1.61 9.18 -13.69
CA TYR A 350 -2.85 9.89 -13.39
C TYR A 350 -2.84 10.48 -11.97
N LEU A 351 -2.37 9.71 -10.99
CA LEU A 351 -2.29 10.17 -9.59
C LEU A 351 -1.25 11.27 -9.40
N ARG A 352 -0.11 11.23 -10.12
CA ARG A 352 0.85 12.33 -10.20
C ARG A 352 0.16 13.62 -10.67
N ASP A 353 -0.62 13.53 -11.72
CA ASP A 353 -1.29 14.70 -12.30
C ASP A 353 -2.36 15.28 -11.35
N LEU A 354 -3.04 14.45 -10.55
CA LEU A 354 -3.91 14.92 -9.46
C LEU A 354 -3.12 15.68 -8.37
N ILE A 355 -1.91 15.24 -8.04
CA ILE A 355 -1.03 15.96 -7.10
C ILE A 355 -0.63 17.32 -7.67
N ILE A 356 -0.14 17.34 -8.90
CA ILE A 356 0.33 18.58 -9.58
C ILE A 356 -0.78 19.61 -9.67
N THR A 357 -1.99 19.18 -9.99
CA THR A 357 -3.17 20.05 -10.12
C THR A 357 -3.84 20.40 -8.78
N GLY A 358 -3.33 19.89 -7.66
CA GLY A 358 -3.85 20.17 -6.31
C GLY A 358 -5.12 19.43 -5.93
N HIS A 359 -5.56 18.47 -6.74
CA HIS A 359 -6.74 17.63 -6.45
C HIS A 359 -6.47 16.53 -5.44
N ALA A 360 -5.20 16.16 -5.23
CA ALA A 360 -4.78 15.20 -4.21
C ALA A 360 -3.58 15.73 -3.41
N ARG A 361 -3.58 15.44 -2.11
CA ARG A 361 -2.49 15.73 -1.19
C ARG A 361 -2.22 14.50 -0.31
N PRO A 362 -1.69 13.41 -0.89
CA PRO A 362 -1.47 12.16 -0.14
C PRO A 362 -0.43 12.32 0.97
N GLY A 363 0.53 13.22 0.84
CA GLY A 363 1.59 13.50 1.83
C GLY A 363 1.08 13.89 3.22
N ARG A 364 -0.19 14.27 3.37
CA ARG A 364 -0.82 14.57 4.69
C ARG A 364 -0.77 13.40 5.67
N ILE A 365 -0.59 12.17 5.19
CA ILE A 365 -0.45 11.00 6.08
C ILE A 365 0.96 10.82 6.62
N VAL A 366 1.96 11.49 6.05
CA VAL A 366 3.34 11.42 6.52
C VAL A 366 3.41 11.95 7.94
N SER A 367 4.01 11.15 8.82
CA SER A 367 4.13 11.47 10.25
C SER A 367 5.56 11.82 10.64
N HIS A 368 6.56 11.20 10.00
CA HIS A 368 7.96 11.35 10.38
C HIS A 368 8.87 11.41 9.16
N HIS A 369 9.83 12.32 9.24
CA HIS A 369 10.98 12.41 8.35
C HIS A 369 12.23 12.05 9.16
N ILE A 370 12.97 11.05 8.72
CA ILE A 370 14.14 10.56 9.40
C ILE A 370 15.35 10.48 8.47
N ARG A 371 16.54 10.42 9.03
CA ARG A 371 17.76 10.04 8.29
C ARG A 371 17.91 8.53 8.32
N ILE A 372 18.72 7.98 7.44
CA ILE A 372 18.91 6.53 7.32
C ILE A 372 19.41 5.88 8.62
N ASP A 373 20.26 6.57 9.39
CA ASP A 373 20.78 6.07 10.67
C ASP A 373 19.70 5.86 11.73
N GLN A 374 18.56 6.51 11.60
CA GLN A 374 17.41 6.36 12.48
C GLN A 374 16.44 5.23 12.06
N ALA A 375 16.66 4.61 10.89
CA ALA A 375 15.75 3.60 10.35
C ALA A 375 15.51 2.40 11.28
N PRO A 376 16.53 1.81 11.97
CA PRO A 376 16.29 0.69 12.88
C PRO A 376 15.32 1.01 14.00
N GLU A 377 15.44 2.19 14.62
CA GLU A 377 14.51 2.63 15.67
C GLU A 377 13.12 2.97 15.09
N ALA A 378 13.07 3.53 13.88
CA ALA A 378 11.81 3.83 13.20
C ALA A 378 11.02 2.56 12.86
N TYR A 379 11.67 1.48 12.42
CA TYR A 379 11.03 0.18 12.22
C TYR A 379 10.38 -0.32 13.52
N LYS A 380 11.11 -0.30 14.62
CA LYS A 380 10.62 -0.71 15.94
C LYS A 380 9.38 0.11 16.37
N LYS A 381 9.44 1.44 16.26
CA LYS A 381 8.32 2.32 16.65
C LYS A 381 7.12 2.15 15.74
N PHE A 382 7.35 1.98 14.44
CA PHE A 382 6.29 1.77 13.46
C PHE A 382 5.59 0.43 13.69
N ASP A 383 6.35 -0.63 13.98
CA ASP A 383 5.83 -1.95 14.35
C ASP A 383 5.00 -1.90 15.64
N GLN A 384 5.54 -1.28 16.69
CA GLN A 384 4.86 -1.11 17.96
C GLN A 384 3.70 -0.11 17.94
N ARG A 385 3.54 0.65 16.84
CA ARG A 385 2.51 1.69 16.67
C ARG A 385 2.59 2.77 17.75
N THR A 386 3.80 3.13 18.16
CA THR A 386 4.08 4.13 19.19
C THR A 386 4.48 5.48 18.58
N ASP A 387 4.43 6.53 19.38
CA ASP A 387 4.89 7.89 19.05
C ASP A 387 4.26 8.47 17.77
N GLY A 388 3.05 8.01 17.40
CA GLY A 388 2.32 8.50 16.21
C GLY A 388 2.93 8.08 14.87
N TYR A 389 3.78 7.06 14.83
CA TYR A 389 4.37 6.54 13.59
C TYR A 389 3.29 5.93 12.69
N THR A 390 2.88 6.69 11.65
CA THR A 390 1.86 6.26 10.66
C THR A 390 2.47 6.03 9.28
N LYS A 391 3.24 6.99 8.76
CA LYS A 391 4.02 6.87 7.53
C LYS A 391 5.37 7.54 7.73
N VAL A 392 6.45 6.81 7.50
CA VAL A 392 7.81 7.25 7.77
C VAL A 392 8.58 7.41 6.46
N LEU A 393 9.17 8.56 6.25
CA LEU A 393 10.06 8.84 5.13
C LEU A 393 11.52 8.85 5.60
N ILE A 394 12.37 8.12 4.86
CA ILE A 394 13.83 8.12 5.03
C ILE A 394 14.41 9.07 3.99
N GLN A 395 15.02 10.17 4.42
CA GLN A 395 15.58 11.20 3.56
C GLN A 395 17.10 11.09 3.46
N PHE A 396 17.63 11.33 2.27
CA PHE A 396 19.05 11.31 1.94
C PHE A 396 19.50 12.72 1.49
N PRO A 397 19.68 13.66 2.45
CA PRO A 397 19.94 15.08 2.14
C PRO A 397 21.27 15.32 1.42
N GLU A 398 22.25 14.44 1.57
CA GLU A 398 23.53 14.48 0.84
C GLU A 398 23.33 14.37 -0.68
N ALA A 399 22.19 13.85 -1.11
CA ALA A 399 21.78 13.81 -2.52
C ALA A 399 21.53 15.20 -3.14
N ARG A 400 21.53 16.30 -2.37
CA ARG A 400 21.45 17.68 -2.88
C ARG A 400 22.78 18.22 -3.40
N ALA A 401 23.90 17.65 -2.98
CA ALA A 401 25.22 18.28 -3.10
C ALA A 401 26.06 17.83 -4.31
N ALA A 402 25.47 17.14 -5.29
CA ALA A 402 26.21 16.67 -6.47
C ALA A 402 25.67 17.21 -7.80
#